data_b7de9ed9965f03d876c542c88f55f797
#
_entry.id   b7de9ed9965f03d876c542c88f55f797
#
_cell.length_a   1.000
_cell.length_b   1.000
_cell.length_c   1.000
_cell.angle_alpha   90.00
_cell.angle_beta   90.00
_cell.angle_gamma   90.00
#
_symmetry.space_group_name_H-M   'P 1'
#
loop_
_entity.id
_entity.type
_entity.pdbx_description
1 polymer ?
#
loop_
_entity_poly.entity_id
_entity_poly.type
_entity_poly.pdbx_seq_one_letter_code
_entity_poly.pdbx_strand_id
1 'polypeptide(L)'
;MDYKAAKLFILRKMESELTSKLTYHGVHHTLDVLKITSELCEEENISKRETKLLKTAALFHDCGFTETYTNHEEKGCEIAKKSLPQFGYNKDDVEIIWYDYGDQDSPGA
;
A
#
# COMPACT_ATOMS: atom_id res chain seq x y z
N MET A 1 11.88 6.72 -6.74
CA MET A 1 10.94 6.20 -5.72
C MET A 1 11.58 6.30 -4.34
N ASP A 2 11.09 7.20 -3.54
CA ASP A 2 11.53 7.32 -2.15
C ASP A 2 10.64 6.44 -1.27
N TYR A 3 10.95 5.16 -1.26
CA TYR A 3 10.18 4.16 -0.54
C TYR A 3 10.10 4.47 0.97
N LYS A 4 11.20 4.91 1.57
CA LYS A 4 11.22 5.20 3.01
C LYS A 4 10.26 6.32 3.38
N ALA A 5 10.22 7.38 2.57
CA ALA A 5 9.33 8.50 2.80
C ALA A 5 7.87 8.09 2.60
N ALA A 6 7.58 7.31 1.56
CA ALA A 6 6.23 6.81 1.32
C ALA A 6 5.75 5.92 2.46
N LYS A 7 6.62 5.03 2.94
CA LYS A 7 6.31 4.15 4.08
C LYS A 7 6.00 4.96 5.33
N LEU A 8 6.83 5.94 5.65
CA LEU A 8 6.61 6.76 6.82
C LEU A 8 5.30 7.54 6.72
N PHE A 9 5.03 8.11 5.56
CA PHE A 9 3.80 8.85 5.31
C PHE A 9 2.57 7.98 5.58
N ILE A 10 2.51 6.81 4.97
CA ILE A 10 1.30 5.99 5.06
C ILE A 10 1.11 5.38 6.46
N LEU A 11 2.19 4.97 7.10
CA LEU A 11 2.09 4.41 8.45
C LEU A 11 1.65 5.47 9.45
N ARG A 12 2.13 6.70 9.34
CA ARG A 12 1.68 7.80 10.19
C ARG A 12 0.22 8.13 9.96
N LYS A 13 -0.21 8.15 8.70
CA LYS A 13 -1.61 8.38 8.36
C LYS A 13 -2.49 7.29 8.97
N MET A 14 -2.11 6.05 8.85
CA MET A 14 -2.87 4.94 9.41
C MET A 14 -2.92 4.99 10.94
N GLU A 15 -1.82 5.31 11.60
CA GLU A 15 -1.80 5.43 13.06
C GLU A 15 -2.74 6.50 13.57
N SER A 16 -2.79 7.65 12.88
CA SER A 16 -3.57 8.78 13.35
C SER A 16 -5.03 8.76 12.92
N GLU A 17 -5.36 8.09 11.82
CA GLU A 17 -6.69 8.19 11.22
C GLU A 17 -7.51 6.90 11.25
N LEU A 18 -6.88 5.74 11.48
CA LEU A 18 -7.64 4.51 11.64
C LEU A 18 -8.32 4.50 13.01
N THR A 19 -9.60 4.14 13.03
CA THR A 19 -10.33 4.05 14.28
C THR A 19 -10.04 2.73 14.99
N SER A 20 -10.29 2.68 16.30
CA SER A 20 -10.11 1.47 17.08
C SER A 20 -11.00 0.32 16.61
N LYS A 21 -12.08 0.62 15.89
CA LYS A 21 -12.98 -0.38 15.34
C LYS A 21 -12.38 -1.15 14.17
N LEU A 22 -11.30 -0.63 13.58
CA LEU A 22 -10.65 -1.22 12.42
C LEU A 22 -9.32 -1.89 12.78
N THR A 23 -9.26 -2.52 13.95
CA THR A 23 -8.03 -3.16 14.43
C THR A 23 -7.49 -4.20 13.47
N TYR A 24 -8.38 -4.95 12.79
CA TYR A 24 -7.97 -5.95 11.81
C TYR A 24 -7.22 -5.33 10.63
N HIS A 25 -7.61 -4.12 10.22
CA HIS A 25 -6.98 -3.40 9.12
C HIS A 25 -5.99 -2.34 9.61
N GLY A 26 -5.49 -2.50 10.83
CA GLY A 26 -4.59 -1.55 11.44
C GLY A 26 -3.15 -1.69 10.98
N VAL A 27 -2.29 -0.87 11.58
CA VAL A 27 -0.86 -0.82 11.26
C VAL A 27 -0.20 -2.19 11.40
N HIS A 28 -0.55 -2.97 12.42
CA HIS A 28 0.05 -4.30 12.62
C HIS A 28 -0.23 -5.23 11.46
N HIS A 29 -1.46 -5.24 10.95
CA HIS A 29 -1.82 -6.05 9.80
C HIS A 29 -1.01 -5.63 8.57
N THR A 30 -0.91 -4.33 8.33
CA THR A 30 -0.13 -3.81 7.21
C THR A 30 1.34 -4.20 7.31
N LEU A 31 1.92 -4.11 8.51
CA LEU A 31 3.31 -4.50 8.73
C LEU A 31 3.52 -6.01 8.54
N ASP A 32 2.55 -6.83 8.92
CA ASP A 32 2.62 -8.28 8.69
C ASP A 32 2.61 -8.58 7.19
N VAL A 33 1.73 -7.94 6.44
CA VAL A 33 1.68 -8.12 4.98
C VAL A 33 2.98 -7.66 4.34
N LEU A 34 3.53 -6.54 4.82
CA LEU A 34 4.81 -6.04 4.32
C LEU A 34 5.94 -7.02 4.57
N LYS A 35 5.98 -7.61 5.74
CA LYS A 35 7.01 -8.59 6.10
C LYS A 35 6.95 -9.81 5.18
N ILE A 36 5.76 -10.36 4.99
CA ILE A 36 5.55 -11.51 4.10
C ILE A 36 5.95 -11.16 2.68
N THR A 37 5.57 -9.99 2.20
CA THR A 37 5.93 -9.52 0.86
C THR A 37 7.44 -9.43 0.70
N SER A 38 8.13 -8.87 1.70
CA SER A 38 9.59 -8.74 1.67
C SER A 38 10.27 -10.10 1.60
N GLU A 39 9.79 -11.06 2.40
CA GLU A 39 10.35 -12.40 2.42
C GLU A 39 10.15 -13.11 1.07
N LEU A 40 8.97 -13.00 0.49
CA LEU A 40 8.70 -13.59 -0.82
C LEU A 40 9.57 -12.99 -1.92
N CYS A 41 9.79 -11.67 -1.88
CA CYS A 41 10.64 -11.01 -2.85
C CYS A 41 12.09 -11.52 -2.77
N GLU A 42 12.59 -11.76 -1.57
CA GLU A 42 13.92 -12.33 -1.39
C GLU A 42 13.98 -13.76 -1.91
N GLU A 43 13.01 -14.59 -1.57
CA GLU A 43 12.99 -16.00 -1.99
C GLU A 43 12.90 -16.14 -3.50
N GLU A 44 12.14 -15.28 -4.15
CA GLU A 44 11.92 -15.34 -5.59
C GLU A 44 12.94 -14.52 -6.39
N ASN A 45 13.92 -13.92 -5.74
CA ASN A 45 14.94 -13.10 -6.39
C ASN A 45 14.34 -11.98 -7.25
N ILE A 46 13.32 -11.32 -6.72
CA ILE A 46 12.66 -10.21 -7.40
C ILE A 46 13.62 -9.02 -7.48
N SER A 47 13.58 -8.28 -8.59
CA SER A 47 14.45 -7.11 -8.78
C SER A 47 14.20 -6.08 -7.68
N LYS A 48 15.20 -5.22 -7.44
CA LYS A 48 15.08 -4.16 -6.43
C LYS A 48 13.92 -3.23 -6.74
N ARG A 49 13.73 -2.88 -8.01
CA ARG A 49 12.65 -2.00 -8.43
C ARG A 49 11.29 -2.65 -8.18
N GLU A 50 11.10 -3.87 -8.61
CA GLU A 50 9.84 -4.59 -8.41
C GLU A 50 9.56 -4.84 -6.93
N THR A 51 10.60 -5.12 -6.16
CA THR A 51 10.47 -5.29 -4.70
C THR A 51 9.93 -4.00 -4.06
N LYS A 52 10.45 -2.83 -4.45
CA LYS A 52 9.93 -1.56 -3.94
C LYS A 52 8.46 -1.35 -4.31
N LEU A 53 8.10 -1.67 -5.55
CA LEU A 53 6.71 -1.53 -6.01
C LEU A 53 5.78 -2.46 -5.23
N LEU A 54 6.17 -3.72 -5.05
CA LEU A 54 5.36 -4.68 -4.30
C LEU A 54 5.23 -4.30 -2.84
N LYS A 55 6.30 -3.85 -2.21
CA LYS A 55 6.27 -3.41 -0.81
C LYS A 55 5.41 -2.16 -0.64
N THR A 56 5.46 -1.25 -1.60
CA THR A 56 4.60 -0.07 -1.58
C THR A 56 3.13 -0.47 -1.72
N ALA A 57 2.83 -1.43 -2.59
CA ALA A 57 1.47 -1.96 -2.72
C ALA A 57 0.98 -2.55 -1.40
N ALA A 58 1.83 -3.32 -0.72
CA ALA A 58 1.49 -3.89 0.58
C ALA A 58 1.17 -2.81 1.61
N LEU A 59 1.95 -1.73 1.61
CA LEU A 59 1.73 -0.63 2.56
C LEU A 59 0.43 0.13 2.30
N PHE A 60 0.03 0.26 1.05
CA PHE A 60 -1.14 1.09 0.69
C PHE A 60 -2.42 0.29 0.51
N HIS A 61 -2.37 -1.05 0.58
CA HIS A 61 -3.52 -1.87 0.20
C HIS A 61 -4.79 -1.59 1.00
N ASP A 62 -4.68 -1.26 2.28
CA ASP A 62 -5.82 -0.96 3.15
C ASP A 62 -5.89 0.51 3.56
N CYS A 63 -5.11 1.40 2.93
CA CYS A 63 -5.06 2.79 3.37
C CYS A 63 -6.40 3.53 3.20
N GLY A 64 -7.27 3.06 2.34
CA GLY A 64 -8.59 3.68 2.16
C GLY A 64 -9.44 3.67 3.42
N PHE A 65 -9.20 2.72 4.32
CA PHE A 65 -9.90 2.67 5.61
C PHE A 65 -9.63 3.89 6.50
N THR A 66 -8.59 4.67 6.21
CA THR A 66 -8.33 5.91 6.94
C THR A 66 -9.39 6.97 6.68
N GLU A 67 -10.11 6.87 5.56
CA GLU A 67 -11.10 7.88 5.17
C GLU A 67 -12.52 7.34 5.15
N THR A 68 -12.71 6.07 4.84
CA THR A 68 -14.06 5.50 4.76
C THR A 68 -14.03 4.00 5.01
N TYR A 69 -15.12 3.49 5.56
CA TYR A 69 -15.32 2.05 5.71
C TYR A 69 -15.85 1.45 4.41
N THR A 70 -16.75 2.17 3.73
CA THR A 70 -17.29 1.74 2.44
C THR A 70 -16.47 2.39 1.32
N ASN A 71 -16.36 1.72 0.19
CA ASN A 71 -15.58 2.21 -0.96
C ASN A 71 -14.10 2.48 -0.60
N HIS A 72 -13.58 1.73 0.36
CA HIS A 72 -12.20 1.93 0.82
C HIS A 72 -11.18 1.68 -0.30
N GLU A 73 -11.51 0.83 -1.27
CA GLU A 73 -10.61 0.57 -2.39
C GLU A 73 -10.46 1.79 -3.30
N GLU A 74 -11.58 2.47 -3.59
CA GLU A 74 -11.55 3.71 -4.36
C GLU A 74 -10.80 4.80 -3.63
N LYS A 75 -11.03 4.93 -2.33
CA LYS A 75 -10.33 5.91 -1.51
C LYS A 75 -8.84 5.61 -1.42
N GLY A 76 -8.48 4.34 -1.30
CA GLY A 76 -7.08 3.93 -1.31
C GLY A 76 -6.41 4.30 -2.62
N CYS A 77 -7.10 4.11 -3.74
CA CYS A 77 -6.60 4.52 -5.05
C CYS A 77 -6.36 6.03 -5.11
N GLU A 78 -7.30 6.82 -4.63
CA GLU A 78 -7.15 8.28 -4.58
C GLU A 78 -5.96 8.69 -3.72
N ILE A 79 -5.81 8.07 -2.55
CA ILE A 79 -4.69 8.34 -1.65
C ILE A 79 -3.36 8.05 -2.35
N ALA A 80 -3.26 6.89 -2.99
CA ALA A 80 -2.04 6.49 -3.69
C ALA A 80 -1.73 7.43 -4.85
N LYS A 81 -2.71 7.75 -5.66
CA LYS A 81 -2.53 8.66 -6.81
C LYS A 81 -2.12 10.05 -6.39
N LYS A 82 -2.61 10.52 -5.26
CA LYS A 82 -2.31 11.85 -4.76
C LYS A 82 -0.96 11.90 -4.03
N SER A 83 -0.62 10.85 -3.31
CA SER A 83 0.54 10.84 -2.41
C SER A 83 1.83 10.35 -3.07
N LEU A 84 1.76 9.26 -3.81
CA LEU A 84 2.95 8.61 -4.33
C LEU A 84 3.79 9.48 -5.28
N PRO A 85 3.18 10.32 -6.15
CA PRO A 85 4.00 11.21 -6.98
C PRO A 85 4.89 12.14 -6.18
N GLN A 86 4.48 12.52 -4.96
CA GLN A 86 5.28 13.37 -4.07
C GLN A 86 6.57 12.68 -3.63
N PHE A 87 6.59 11.36 -3.69
CA PHE A 87 7.74 10.55 -3.29
C PHE A 87 8.51 9.98 -4.48
N GLY A 88 8.30 10.58 -5.66
CA GLY A 88 9.07 10.18 -6.84
C GLY A 88 8.53 8.98 -7.59
N TYR A 89 7.32 8.55 -7.30
CA TYR A 89 6.66 7.49 -8.06
C TYR A 89 6.01 8.13 -9.27
N ASN A 90 6.32 7.63 -10.47
CA ASN A 90 5.68 8.16 -11.67
C ASN A 90 4.30 7.52 -11.87
N LYS A 91 3.58 8.00 -12.91
CA LYS A 91 2.23 7.52 -13.18
C LYS A 91 2.19 6.01 -13.42
N ASP A 92 3.15 5.49 -14.17
CA ASP A 92 3.21 4.05 -14.45
C ASP A 92 3.45 3.25 -13.17
N ASP A 93 4.32 3.74 -12.29
CA ASP A 93 4.59 3.11 -11.01
C ASP A 93 3.31 3.01 -10.17
N VAL A 94 2.55 4.10 -10.10
CA VAL A 94 1.30 4.13 -9.33
C VAL A 94 0.28 3.17 -9.92
N GLU A 95 0.17 3.10 -11.22
CA GLU A 95 -0.74 2.17 -11.88
C GLU A 95 -0.36 0.71 -11.59
N ILE A 96 0.92 0.37 -11.64
CA ILE A 96 1.40 -0.97 -11.32
C ILE A 96 1.06 -1.32 -9.87
N ILE A 97 1.36 -0.39 -8.95
CA ILE A 97 1.09 -0.60 -7.53
C ILE A 97 -0.39 -0.86 -7.28
N TRP A 98 -1.25 -0.04 -7.87
CA TRP A 98 -2.68 -0.13 -7.57
C TRP A 98 -3.39 -1.19 -8.39
N TYR A 99 -3.19 -1.22 -9.70
CA TYR A 99 -3.96 -2.12 -10.57
C TYR A 99 -3.36 -3.50 -10.72
N ASP A 100 -2.03 -3.59 -10.79
CA ASP A 100 -1.40 -4.90 -11.00
C ASP A 100 -1.19 -5.67 -9.71
N TYR A 101 -0.88 -4.98 -8.61
CA TYR A 101 -0.57 -5.63 -7.34
C TYR A 101 -1.66 -5.45 -6.30
N GLY A 102 -2.26 -4.26 -6.22
CA GLY A 102 -3.21 -3.93 -5.20
C GLY A 102 -4.62 -4.44 -5.46
N ASP A 103 -4.97 -4.75 -6.70
CA ASP A 103 -6.31 -5.15 -7.11
C ASP A 103 -6.52 -6.66 -7.08
N GLN A 104 -5.57 -7.40 -6.55
CA GLN A 104 -5.64 -8.87 -6.53
C GLN A 104 -6.76 -9.41 -5.67
N ASP A 105 -7.20 -8.64 -4.70
CA ASP A 105 -8.24 -9.05 -3.77
C ASP A 105 -9.64 -8.68 -4.24
N SER A 106 -9.76 -8.03 -5.40
CA SER A 106 -11.05 -7.61 -5.92
C SER A 106 -11.85 -8.82 -6.41
N PRO A 107 -13.08 -9.00 -5.95
CA PRO A 107 -13.94 -10.05 -6.49
C PRO A 107 -14.15 -9.83 -7.98
N GLY A 108 -13.90 -10.84 -8.77
CA GLY A 108 -14.05 -10.75 -10.21
C GLY A 108 -12.81 -10.26 -10.94
N ALA A 109 -11.77 -9.99 -10.21
CA ALA A 109 -10.49 -9.65 -10.83
C ALA A 109 -9.86 -10.89 -11.43
#